data_ba0bf3b31a788915b5b1de786353bf49
#
_entry.id   ba0bf3b31a788915b5b1de786353bf49
#
_cell.length_a   1.000
_cell.length_b   1.000
_cell.length_c   1.000
_cell.angle_alpha   90.00
_cell.angle_beta   90.00
_cell.angle_gamma   90.00
#
_symmetry.space_group_name_H-M   'P 1'
#
loop_
_entity.id
_entity.type
_entity.pdbx_description
1 polymer ?
#
loop_
_entity_poly.entity_id
_entity_poly.type
_entity_poly.pdbx_seq_one_letter_code
_entity_poly.pdbx_strand_id
1 'polypeptide(L)'
;QHSHDSELASGVIYDYRTSNLDEITIAMCDYAVKLTRHPEDVVQADMEKLRTLGLSDEQIISVVLITCQFNCPKRVTQGLGVDTRPGRSRILRRWLTGPAAELEWLKYEEDESTASTKQDSGDRT
;
A
#
# COMPACT_ATOMS: atom_id res chain seq x y z
N GLN A 1 -13.46 -15.86 -11.53
CA GLN A 1 -13.45 -15.37 -10.15
C GLN A 1 -12.13 -14.62 -9.84
N HIS A 2 -10.97 -15.10 -10.32
CA HIS A 2 -9.66 -14.43 -10.10
C HIS A 2 -9.50 -13.07 -10.80
N SER A 3 -10.12 -12.83 -11.94
CA SER A 3 -10.01 -11.55 -12.66
C SER A 3 -10.72 -10.40 -11.93
N HIS A 4 -11.88 -10.68 -11.34
CA HIS A 4 -12.65 -9.65 -10.61
C HIS A 4 -11.94 -9.21 -9.32
N ASP A 5 -11.33 -10.15 -8.60
CA ASP A 5 -10.58 -9.85 -7.37
C ASP A 5 -9.31 -9.04 -7.67
N SER A 6 -8.63 -9.29 -8.80
CA SER A 6 -7.45 -8.52 -9.20
C SER A 6 -7.78 -7.10 -9.67
N GLU A 7 -8.92 -6.90 -10.32
CA GLU A 7 -9.41 -5.57 -10.71
C GLU A 7 -9.77 -4.73 -9.48
N LEU A 8 -10.46 -5.32 -8.50
CA LEU A 8 -10.79 -4.66 -7.25
C LEU A 8 -9.51 -4.28 -6.48
N ALA A 9 -8.58 -5.23 -6.33
CA ALA A 9 -7.31 -4.97 -5.65
C ALA A 9 -6.50 -3.87 -6.35
N SER A 10 -6.44 -3.87 -7.67
CA SER A 10 -5.76 -2.84 -8.45
C SER A 10 -6.43 -1.47 -8.29
N GLY A 11 -7.76 -1.41 -8.29
CA GLY A 11 -8.52 -0.19 -8.04
C GLY A 11 -8.24 0.39 -6.66
N VAL A 12 -8.24 -0.45 -5.63
CA VAL A 12 -7.94 -0.05 -4.25
C VAL A 12 -6.52 0.48 -4.10
N ILE A 13 -5.54 -0.15 -4.76
CA ILE A 13 -4.13 0.30 -4.72
C ILE A 13 -3.97 1.64 -5.44
N TYR A 14 -4.67 1.85 -6.54
CA TYR A 14 -4.61 3.10 -7.30
C TYR A 14 -5.31 4.24 -6.57
N ASP A 15 -6.60 4.09 -6.28
CA ASP A 15 -7.40 5.01 -5.48
C ASP A 15 -8.65 4.27 -4.94
N TYR A 16 -8.62 3.91 -3.66
CA TYR A 16 -9.72 3.19 -3.03
C TYR A 16 -11.04 3.96 -3.04
N ARG A 17 -11.01 5.30 -3.14
CA ARG A 17 -12.21 6.14 -3.17
C ARG A 17 -12.97 6.04 -4.49
N THR A 18 -12.27 5.71 -5.57
CA THR A 18 -12.88 5.51 -6.90
C THR A 18 -13.26 4.04 -7.14
N SER A 19 -12.88 3.16 -6.22
CA SER A 19 -13.24 1.76 -6.25
C SER A 19 -14.68 1.56 -5.76
N ASN A 20 -15.35 0.52 -6.26
CA ASN A 20 -16.72 0.20 -5.85
C ASN A 20 -16.75 -0.44 -4.44
N LEU A 21 -16.35 0.34 -3.43
CA LEU A 21 -16.36 -0.06 -2.03
C LEU A 21 -17.57 0.57 -1.32
N ASP A 22 -18.04 -0.08 -0.26
CA ASP A 22 -19.08 0.47 0.60
C ASP A 22 -18.54 1.65 1.46
N GLU A 23 -19.46 2.45 1.98
CA GLU A 23 -19.14 3.63 2.77
C GLU A 23 -18.33 3.29 4.02
N ILE A 24 -18.61 2.16 4.66
CA ILE A 24 -17.90 1.70 5.86
C ILE A 24 -16.44 1.38 5.52
N THR A 25 -16.23 0.64 4.44
CA THR A 25 -14.87 0.29 3.98
C THR A 25 -14.06 1.52 3.57
N ILE A 26 -14.67 2.48 2.88
CA ILE A 26 -14.02 3.77 2.56
C ILE A 26 -13.65 4.51 3.84
N ALA A 27 -14.53 4.58 4.82
CA ALA A 27 -14.24 5.24 6.10
C ALA A 27 -13.11 4.56 6.88
N MET A 28 -13.04 3.22 6.86
CA MET A 28 -11.92 2.47 7.44
C MET A 28 -10.59 2.78 6.72
N CYS A 29 -10.61 2.86 5.40
CA CYS A 29 -9.43 3.22 4.61
C CYS A 29 -8.99 4.67 4.89
N ASP A 30 -9.92 5.62 4.94
CA ASP A 30 -9.63 7.02 5.29
C ASP A 30 -8.97 7.14 6.66
N TYR A 31 -9.50 6.41 7.64
CA TYR A 31 -8.94 6.38 8.99
C TYR A 31 -7.53 5.76 9.00
N ALA A 32 -7.32 4.63 8.30
CA ALA A 32 -6.02 3.98 8.18
C ALA A 32 -4.97 4.87 7.50
N VAL A 33 -5.36 5.60 6.46
CA VAL A 33 -4.49 6.58 5.77
C VAL A 33 -4.13 7.73 6.70
N LYS A 34 -5.10 8.28 7.44
CA LYS A 34 -4.86 9.34 8.42
C LYS A 34 -3.90 8.88 9.51
N LEU A 35 -4.16 7.70 10.11
CA LEU A 35 -3.30 7.11 11.13
C LEU A 35 -1.88 6.83 10.63
N THR A 36 -1.71 6.52 9.35
CA THR A 36 -0.40 6.26 8.74
C THR A 36 0.38 7.53 8.44
N ARG A 37 -0.28 8.55 7.90
CA ARG A 37 0.37 9.76 7.39
C ARG A 37 0.46 10.87 8.42
N HIS A 38 -0.58 11.01 9.23
CA HIS A 38 -0.77 12.11 10.18
C HIS A 38 -1.33 11.56 11.50
N PRO A 39 -0.60 10.67 12.20
CA PRO A 39 -1.07 10.09 13.46
C PRO A 39 -1.34 11.15 14.53
N GLU A 40 -0.65 12.29 14.48
CA GLU A 40 -0.83 13.44 15.36
C GLU A 40 -2.19 14.13 15.21
N ASP A 41 -2.83 13.98 14.06
CA ASP A 41 -4.13 14.59 13.76
C ASP A 41 -5.31 13.67 14.10
N VAL A 42 -5.05 12.43 14.54
CA VAL A 42 -6.10 11.48 14.92
C VAL A 42 -6.73 11.94 16.22
N VAL A 43 -8.04 12.14 16.20
CA VAL A 43 -8.84 12.61 17.34
C VAL A 43 -9.99 11.66 17.63
N GLN A 44 -10.62 11.80 18.80
CA GLN A 44 -11.74 10.96 19.20
C GLN A 44 -12.90 11.01 18.18
N ALA A 45 -13.12 12.14 17.54
CA ALA A 45 -14.16 12.28 16.53
C ALA A 45 -13.98 11.33 15.33
N ASP A 46 -12.77 10.93 15.01
CA ASP A 46 -12.51 9.94 13.95
C ASP A 46 -13.07 8.57 14.34
N MET A 47 -12.90 8.15 15.59
CA MET A 47 -13.46 6.90 16.11
C MET A 47 -14.97 6.96 16.24
N GLU A 48 -15.52 8.10 16.68
CA GLU A 48 -16.97 8.29 16.75
C GLU A 48 -17.63 8.21 15.37
N LYS A 49 -16.97 8.72 14.33
CA LYS A 49 -17.43 8.57 12.95
C LYS A 49 -17.54 7.08 12.56
N LEU A 50 -16.55 6.27 12.88
CA LEU A 50 -16.57 4.83 12.59
C LEU A 50 -17.68 4.12 13.36
N ARG A 51 -17.90 4.48 14.63
CA ARG A 51 -19.01 3.95 15.46
C ARG A 51 -20.38 4.31 14.87
N THR A 52 -20.54 5.54 14.42
CA THR A 52 -21.79 6.01 13.78
C THR A 52 -22.09 5.25 12.50
N LEU A 53 -21.07 4.80 11.77
CA LEU A 53 -21.20 3.95 10.59
C LEU A 53 -21.47 2.47 10.94
N GLY A 54 -21.50 2.11 12.23
CA GLY A 54 -21.87 0.79 12.71
C GLY A 54 -20.72 -0.13 13.09
N LEU A 55 -19.46 0.36 13.14
CA LEU A 55 -18.35 -0.45 13.63
C LEU A 55 -18.40 -0.57 15.16
N SER A 56 -18.17 -1.79 15.63
CA SER A 56 -17.95 -2.03 17.06
C SER A 56 -16.55 -1.58 17.48
N ASP A 57 -16.34 -1.38 18.77
CA ASP A 57 -15.02 -1.04 19.32
C ASP A 57 -13.97 -2.11 18.99
N GLU A 58 -14.33 -3.38 18.97
CA GLU A 58 -13.45 -4.49 18.57
C GLU A 58 -13.03 -4.39 17.11
N GLN A 59 -13.95 -4.01 16.23
CA GLN A 59 -13.66 -3.80 14.82
C GLN A 59 -12.73 -2.58 14.63
N ILE A 60 -12.96 -1.49 15.35
CA ILE A 60 -12.10 -0.30 15.32
C ILE A 60 -10.69 -0.65 15.79
N ILE A 61 -10.55 -1.38 16.91
CA ILE A 61 -9.26 -1.87 17.39
C ILE A 61 -8.59 -2.74 16.34
N SER A 62 -9.32 -3.60 15.65
CA SER A 62 -8.78 -4.44 14.57
C SER A 62 -8.24 -3.60 13.41
N VAL A 63 -8.94 -2.55 13.00
CA VAL A 63 -8.46 -1.61 11.96
C VAL A 63 -7.15 -0.94 12.40
N VAL A 64 -7.07 -0.49 13.65
CA VAL A 64 -5.86 0.13 14.22
C VAL A 64 -4.69 -0.86 14.21
N LEU A 65 -4.90 -2.07 14.74
CA LEU A 65 -3.85 -3.09 14.85
C LEU A 65 -3.32 -3.53 13.48
N ILE A 66 -4.20 -3.75 12.50
CA ILE A 66 -3.82 -4.10 11.14
C ILE A 66 -3.00 -2.96 10.52
N THR A 67 -3.45 -1.72 10.66
CA THR A 67 -2.73 -0.54 10.16
C THR A 67 -1.33 -0.45 10.78
N CYS A 68 -1.21 -0.60 12.09
CA CYS A 68 0.07 -0.59 12.81
C CYS A 68 0.99 -1.74 12.39
N GLN A 69 0.43 -2.94 12.20
CA GLN A 69 1.18 -4.12 11.77
C GLN A 69 1.85 -3.90 10.40
N PHE A 70 1.19 -3.25 9.46
CA PHE A 70 1.78 -2.93 8.15
C PHE A 70 2.72 -1.73 8.20
N ASN A 71 2.48 -0.77 9.08
CA ASN A 71 3.34 0.40 9.22
C ASN A 71 4.67 0.08 9.93
N CYS A 72 4.66 -0.84 10.89
CA CYS A 72 5.85 -1.19 11.67
C CYS A 72 7.01 -1.70 10.80
N PRO A 73 6.88 -2.76 9.99
CA PRO A 73 8.00 -3.25 9.18
C PRO A 73 8.45 -2.22 8.13
N LYS A 74 7.54 -1.43 7.59
CA LYS A 74 7.90 -0.34 6.66
C LYS A 74 8.81 0.71 7.34
N ARG A 75 8.49 1.11 8.57
CA ARG A 75 9.30 2.08 9.32
C ARG A 75 10.64 1.49 9.75
N VAL A 76 10.67 0.21 10.13
CA VAL A 76 11.92 -0.48 10.47
C VAL A 76 12.86 -0.53 9.25
N THR A 77 12.37 -0.95 8.09
CA THR A 77 13.18 -0.99 6.86
C THR A 77 13.69 0.38 6.46
N GLN A 78 12.84 1.40 6.51
CA GLN A 78 13.24 2.78 6.22
C GLN A 78 14.24 3.33 7.24
N GLY A 79 14.03 3.08 8.54
CA GLY A 79 14.91 3.55 9.60
C GLY A 79 16.29 2.90 9.58
N LEU A 80 16.38 1.66 9.11
CA LEU A 80 17.65 0.93 8.96
C LEU A 80 18.29 1.11 7.58
N GLY A 81 17.67 1.85 6.67
CA GLY A 81 18.15 1.99 5.30
C GLY A 81 18.19 0.66 4.53
N VAL A 82 17.35 -0.29 4.93
CA VAL A 82 17.26 -1.59 4.24
C VAL A 82 16.43 -1.41 2.98
N ASP A 83 17.05 -1.69 1.85
CA ASP A 83 16.39 -1.63 0.56
C ASP A 83 15.42 -2.80 0.35
N THR A 84 14.36 -2.56 -0.39
CA THR A 84 13.39 -3.60 -0.73
C THR A 84 14.03 -4.59 -1.69
N ARG A 85 13.68 -5.89 -1.55
CA ARG A 85 14.24 -6.95 -2.39
C ARG A 85 14.11 -6.61 -3.87
N PRO A 86 15.21 -6.73 -4.66
CA PRO A 86 15.15 -6.57 -6.09
C PRO A 86 14.08 -7.49 -6.71
N GLY A 87 13.25 -6.95 -7.60
CA GLY A 87 12.22 -7.71 -8.29
C GLY A 87 10.85 -7.76 -7.61
N ARG A 88 10.65 -7.07 -6.48
CA ARG A 88 9.33 -6.97 -5.84
C ARG A 88 8.30 -6.28 -6.75
N SER A 89 8.69 -5.23 -7.43
CA SER A 89 7.85 -4.54 -8.42
C SER A 89 7.44 -5.45 -9.57
N ARG A 90 8.33 -6.33 -10.04
CA ARG A 90 8.02 -7.32 -11.08
C ARG A 90 6.94 -8.31 -10.65
N ILE A 91 6.97 -8.75 -9.38
CA ILE A 91 5.94 -9.63 -8.83
C ILE A 91 4.60 -8.88 -8.74
N LEU A 92 4.61 -7.64 -8.23
CA LEU A 92 3.41 -6.82 -8.08
C LEU A 92 2.77 -6.48 -9.44
N ARG A 93 3.56 -6.12 -10.45
CA ARG A 93 3.08 -5.87 -11.81
C ARG A 93 2.31 -7.05 -12.43
N ARG A 94 2.62 -8.26 -12.01
CA ARG A 94 1.91 -9.46 -12.46
C ARG A 94 0.45 -9.49 -11.99
N TRP A 95 0.17 -8.84 -10.88
CA TRP A 95 -1.15 -8.85 -10.22
C TRP A 95 -1.92 -7.56 -10.43
N LEU A 96 -1.23 -6.47 -10.76
CA LEU A 96 -1.85 -5.17 -10.96
C LEU A 96 -2.35 -5.02 -12.40
N THR A 97 -3.53 -4.45 -12.54
CA THR A 97 -4.18 -4.18 -13.82
C THR A 97 -4.57 -2.71 -13.92
N GLY A 98 -4.79 -2.23 -15.15
CA GLY A 98 -5.23 -0.86 -15.41
C GLY A 98 -4.25 0.20 -14.90
N PRO A 99 -4.72 1.37 -14.43
CA PRO A 99 -3.88 2.49 -14.00
C PRO A 99 -2.92 2.15 -12.86
N ALA A 100 -3.24 1.16 -12.03
CA ALA A 100 -2.38 0.72 -10.93
C ALA A 100 -1.06 0.09 -11.40
N ALA A 101 -1.04 -0.49 -12.61
CA ALA A 101 0.17 -1.06 -13.20
C ALA A 101 1.18 0.02 -13.66
N GLU A 102 0.72 1.27 -13.80
CA GLU A 102 1.51 2.41 -14.27
C GLU A 102 2.04 3.32 -13.15
N LEU A 103 1.82 2.95 -11.89
CA LEU A 103 2.28 3.73 -10.74
C LEU A 103 3.81 3.91 -10.76
N GLU A 104 4.26 5.13 -10.53
CA GLU A 104 5.69 5.51 -10.66
C GLU A 104 6.61 4.69 -9.74
N TRP A 105 6.18 4.37 -8.52
CA TRP A 105 6.99 3.56 -7.61
C TRP A 105 7.24 2.13 -8.10
N LEU A 106 6.45 1.63 -9.07
CA LEU A 106 6.70 0.36 -9.74
C LEU A 106 7.78 0.47 -10.82
N LYS A 107 8.04 1.67 -11.34
CA LYS A 107 9.00 1.93 -12.41
C LYS A 107 10.42 2.11 -11.88
N TYR A 108 10.57 2.48 -10.61
CA TYR A 108 11.83 2.85 -9.99
C TYR A 108 12.90 1.74 -9.98
N GLU A 109 12.49 0.47 -9.96
CA GLU A 109 13.42 -0.67 -9.94
C GLU A 109 13.95 -1.08 -11.33
N GLU A 110 13.40 -0.58 -12.43
CA GLU A 110 13.87 -0.94 -13.79
C GLU A 110 15.16 -0.23 -14.15
N ASP A 111 15.35 1.01 -13.68
CA ASP A 111 16.53 1.81 -14.01
C ASP A 111 17.80 1.27 -13.31
N GLU A 112 17.69 0.74 -12.09
CA GLU A 112 18.82 0.14 -11.37
C GLU A 112 19.22 -1.23 -11.92
N SER A 113 18.26 -2.05 -12.35
CA SER A 113 18.52 -3.38 -12.94
C SER A 113 19.25 -3.27 -14.28
N THR A 114 18.95 -2.25 -15.08
CA THR A 114 19.62 -1.99 -16.36
C THR A 114 21.02 -1.39 -16.18
N ALA A 115 21.24 -0.64 -15.11
CA ALA A 115 22.55 -0.08 -14.79
C ALA A 115 23.55 -1.15 -14.32
N SER A 116 23.10 -2.10 -13.48
CA SER A 116 23.95 -3.19 -12.97
C SER A 116 24.39 -4.18 -14.04
N THR A 117 23.55 -4.45 -15.06
CA THR A 117 23.89 -5.38 -16.15
C THR A 117 24.90 -4.80 -17.13
N LYS A 118 25.01 -3.45 -17.24
CA LYS A 118 26.01 -2.78 -18.09
C LYS A 118 27.42 -2.75 -17.49
N GLN A 119 27.54 -2.88 -16.18
CA GLN A 119 28.83 -2.83 -15.50
C GLN A 119 29.58 -4.17 -15.49
N ASP A 120 28.84 -5.29 -15.60
CA ASP A 120 29.46 -6.64 -15.62
C ASP A 120 29.90 -7.11 -17.01
N SER A 121 29.57 -6.39 -18.07
CA SER A 121 29.97 -6.71 -19.45
C SER A 121 31.23 -5.97 -19.95
N GLY A 122 31.83 -5.09 -19.12
CA GLY A 122 32.97 -4.23 -19.47
C GLY A 122 34.34 -4.73 -19.04
N ASP A 123 34.46 -5.79 -18.23
CA ASP A 123 35.73 -6.23 -17.65
C ASP A 123 36.10 -7.68 -18.04
N ARG A 124 36.03 -7.97 -19.33
CA ARG A 124 36.66 -9.16 -19.93
C ARG A 124 37.28 -8.82 -21.28
N THR A 125 38.42 -8.19 -21.20
CA THR A 125 39.44 -8.23 -22.25
C THR A 125 40.80 -8.41 -21.60
#